data_af9b21b2107097b04c0b8e958abba5d5
#
_entry.id   af9b21b2107097b04c0b8e958abba5d5
#
_cell.length_a   1.000
_cell.length_b   1.000
_cell.length_c   1.000
_cell.angle_alpha   90.00
_cell.angle_beta   90.00
_cell.angle_gamma   90.00
#
_symmetry.space_group_name_H-M   'P 1'
#
loop_
_entity.id
_entity.type
_entity.pdbx_description
1 polymer ?
#
loop_
_entity_poly.entity_id
_entity_poly.type
_entity_poly.pdbx_seq_one_letter_code
_entity_poly.pdbx_strand_id
1 'polypeptide(L)'
;MYLSIAAWIILFLVCYFVKIESQESLRRWGIYACFMSYTILFVLCMSHPYWLLIMMPFMAIMMAQNAKYLYVNMIVEMLLTWGMIFAQIFKFPWCFGNALVNGMFLPLLLGKQSTFQSVTPMTLVNQFVSGDNASSYLIGMGCTVFAAGMLVFSVLNLPCLKDKFHFINMEEKPATWLMVLRMISGIVIAMIPIAMYVIGVKAA
;
A
#
# COMPACT_ATOMS: atom_id res chain seq x y z
N MET A 1 9.86 17.88 3.47
CA MET A 1 9.89 18.04 4.93
C MET A 1 8.96 19.15 5.42
N TYR A 2 9.04 20.40 4.98
CA TYR A 2 8.15 21.48 5.48
C TYR A 2 6.65 21.23 5.26
N LEU A 3 6.29 20.64 4.11
CA LEU A 3 4.89 20.32 3.80
C LEU A 3 4.30 19.27 4.75
N SER A 4 5.08 18.26 5.14
CA SER A 4 4.63 17.25 6.10
C SER A 4 4.44 17.82 7.50
N ILE A 5 5.31 18.74 7.94
CA ILE A 5 5.15 19.43 9.22
C ILE A 5 3.89 20.31 9.21
N ALA A 6 3.68 21.07 8.13
CA ALA A 6 2.48 21.88 7.99
C ALA A 6 1.20 21.03 8.00
N ALA A 7 1.19 19.90 7.29
CA ALA A 7 0.06 18.97 7.28
C ALA A 7 -0.23 18.36 8.67
N TRP A 8 0.81 18.06 9.44
CA TRP A 8 0.64 17.57 10.83
C TRP A 8 0.12 18.66 11.77
N ILE A 9 0.57 19.89 11.61
CA ILE A 9 0.01 21.02 12.38
C ILE A 9 -1.47 21.20 12.07
N ILE A 10 -1.85 21.13 10.79
CA ILE A 10 -3.27 21.20 10.37
C ILE A 10 -4.06 20.04 10.99
N LEU A 11 -3.55 18.83 10.94
CA LEU A 11 -4.21 17.67 11.55
C LEU A 11 -4.40 17.87 13.06
N PHE A 12 -3.36 18.35 13.75
CA PHE A 12 -3.44 18.64 15.18
C PHE A 12 -4.52 19.70 15.49
N LEU A 13 -4.56 20.78 14.71
CA LEU A 13 -5.58 21.83 14.88
C LEU A 13 -6.99 21.28 14.63
N VAL A 14 -7.17 20.44 13.59
CA VAL A 14 -8.46 19.79 13.32
C VAL A 14 -8.87 18.91 14.51
N CYS A 15 -7.96 18.10 15.05
CA CYS A 15 -8.25 17.27 16.22
C CYS A 15 -8.58 18.11 17.47
N TYR A 16 -7.95 19.26 17.62
CA TYR A 16 -8.21 20.17 18.77
C TYR A 16 -9.57 20.84 18.68
N PHE A 17 -9.98 21.28 17.49
CA PHE A 17 -11.23 22.03 17.29
C PHE A 17 -12.45 21.14 17.02
N VAL A 18 -12.25 19.86 16.74
CA VAL A 18 -13.36 18.93 16.50
C VAL A 18 -14.19 18.75 17.77
N LYS A 19 -15.51 19.01 17.65
CA LYS A 19 -16.46 18.74 18.73
C LYS A 19 -16.78 17.25 18.79
N ILE A 20 -16.46 16.64 19.91
CA ILE A 20 -16.74 15.24 20.19
C ILE A 20 -18.04 15.18 20.99
N GLU A 21 -19.10 14.63 20.39
CA GLU A 21 -20.44 14.58 20.99
C GLU A 21 -20.71 13.24 21.71
N SER A 22 -19.94 12.19 21.39
CA SER A 22 -20.13 10.84 21.94
C SER A 22 -18.83 10.04 21.98
N GLN A 23 -18.81 8.97 22.76
CA GLN A 23 -17.70 8.01 22.80
C GLN A 23 -17.45 7.36 21.43
N GLU A 24 -18.49 7.16 20.64
CA GLU A 24 -18.37 6.63 19.30
C GLU A 24 -17.71 7.64 18.36
N SER A 25 -18.09 8.90 18.44
CA SER A 25 -17.43 9.99 17.72
C SER A 25 -15.95 10.08 18.09
N LEU A 26 -15.62 9.95 19.37
CA LEU A 26 -14.22 9.94 19.84
C LEU A 26 -13.41 8.80 19.20
N ARG A 27 -13.97 7.59 19.19
CA ARG A 27 -13.30 6.43 18.58
C ARG A 27 -13.05 6.64 17.10
N ARG A 28 -14.04 7.11 16.36
CA ARG A 28 -13.94 7.36 14.91
C ARG A 28 -12.87 8.41 14.59
N TRP A 29 -12.91 9.55 15.29
CA TRP A 29 -11.92 10.59 15.11
C TRP A 29 -10.52 10.15 15.53
N GLY A 30 -10.39 9.40 16.62
CA GLY A 30 -9.10 8.87 17.06
C GLY A 30 -8.46 7.94 16.03
N ILE A 31 -9.23 6.98 15.50
CA ILE A 31 -8.74 6.06 14.46
C ILE A 31 -8.40 6.83 13.17
N TYR A 32 -9.26 7.78 12.77
CA TYR A 32 -9.03 8.61 11.61
C TYR A 32 -7.78 9.49 11.75
N ALA A 33 -7.56 10.10 12.91
CA ALA A 33 -6.38 10.91 13.19
C ALA A 33 -5.09 10.08 13.13
N CYS A 34 -5.09 8.88 13.70
CA CYS A 34 -3.98 7.94 13.58
C CYS A 34 -3.70 7.58 12.12
N PHE A 35 -4.74 7.21 11.38
CA PHE A 35 -4.62 6.91 9.96
C PHE A 35 -4.07 8.10 9.16
N MET A 36 -4.60 9.31 9.38
CA MET A 36 -4.14 10.52 8.70
C MET A 36 -2.69 10.89 9.03
N SER A 37 -2.24 10.64 10.26
CA SER A 37 -0.84 10.84 10.64
C SER A 37 0.10 9.97 9.80
N TYR A 38 -0.25 8.70 9.58
CA TYR A 38 0.50 7.82 8.70
C TYR A 38 0.33 8.18 7.22
N THR A 39 -0.86 8.61 6.81
CA THR A 39 -1.09 9.10 5.44
C THR A 39 -0.17 10.25 5.10
N ILE A 40 -0.07 11.24 5.97
CA ILE A 40 0.85 12.39 5.81
C ILE A 40 2.29 11.90 5.69
N LEU A 41 2.70 10.96 6.55
CA LEU A 41 4.04 10.40 6.54
C LEU A 41 4.33 9.68 5.21
N PHE A 42 3.44 8.78 4.77
CA PHE A 42 3.70 7.93 3.59
C PHE A 42 3.52 8.66 2.26
N VAL A 43 2.65 9.66 2.19
CA VAL A 43 2.44 10.44 0.96
C VAL A 43 3.49 11.54 0.79
N LEU A 44 3.90 12.19 1.88
CA LEU A 44 4.77 13.37 1.82
C LEU A 44 6.23 13.08 2.18
N CYS A 45 6.52 11.96 2.81
CA CYS A 45 7.87 11.57 3.20
C CYS A 45 8.30 10.27 2.52
N MET A 46 9.60 10.14 2.28
CA MET A 46 10.16 8.85 1.88
C MET A 46 10.05 7.88 3.05
N SER A 47 9.35 6.76 2.85
CA SER A 47 9.17 5.72 3.86
C SER A 47 9.59 4.35 3.32
N HIS A 48 10.00 3.48 4.21
CA HIS A 48 10.25 2.09 3.86
C HIS A 48 8.93 1.31 3.70
N PRO A 49 8.85 0.37 2.74
CA PRO A 49 7.60 -0.33 2.42
C PRO A 49 7.01 -1.11 3.61
N TYR A 50 7.84 -1.67 4.49
CA TYR A 50 7.35 -2.42 5.64
C TYR A 50 6.65 -1.55 6.70
N TRP A 51 6.86 -0.24 6.69
CA TRP A 51 6.14 0.66 7.61
C TRP A 51 4.64 0.77 7.27
N LEU A 52 4.25 0.46 6.03
CA LEU A 52 2.84 0.40 5.64
C LEU A 52 2.03 -0.62 6.46
N LEU A 53 2.69 -1.66 6.99
CA LEU A 53 2.04 -2.64 7.86
C LEU A 53 1.44 -2.01 9.11
N ILE A 54 2.02 -0.90 9.61
CA ILE A 54 1.51 -0.17 10.78
C ILE A 54 0.17 0.50 10.48
N MET A 55 -0.05 0.90 9.23
CA MET A 55 -1.28 1.58 8.82
C MET A 55 -2.45 0.61 8.56
N MET A 56 -2.15 -0.63 8.18
CA MET A 56 -3.17 -1.62 7.80
C MET A 56 -4.27 -1.86 8.85
N PRO A 57 -3.97 -1.95 10.17
CA PRO A 57 -5.02 -2.10 11.18
C PRO A 57 -6.01 -0.94 11.19
N PHE A 58 -5.53 0.30 11.03
CA PHE A 58 -6.41 1.48 11.01
C PHE A 58 -7.32 1.46 9.77
N MET A 59 -6.78 1.10 8.61
CA MET A 59 -7.57 0.93 7.38
C MET A 59 -8.65 -0.15 7.55
N ALA A 60 -8.29 -1.29 8.10
CA ALA A 60 -9.24 -2.39 8.34
C ALA A 60 -10.39 -1.97 9.27
N ILE A 61 -10.07 -1.28 10.37
CA ILE A 61 -11.09 -0.78 11.31
C ILE A 61 -11.98 0.26 10.63
N MET A 62 -11.40 1.19 9.86
CA MET A 62 -12.17 2.20 9.13
C MET A 62 -13.10 1.58 8.08
N MET A 63 -12.65 0.56 7.35
CA MET A 63 -13.50 -0.21 6.44
C MET A 63 -14.65 -0.89 7.17
N ALA A 64 -14.36 -1.50 8.34
CA ALA A 64 -15.38 -2.14 9.17
C ALA A 64 -16.41 -1.16 9.73
N GLN A 65 -15.99 0.07 10.04
CA GLN A 65 -16.90 1.14 10.49
C GLN A 65 -17.76 1.74 9.38
N ASN A 66 -17.39 1.53 8.13
CA ASN A 66 -18.03 2.14 6.96
C ASN A 66 -18.63 1.08 6.03
N ALA A 67 -19.60 0.31 6.53
CA ALA A 67 -20.24 -0.77 5.79
C ALA A 67 -20.84 -0.31 4.45
N LYS A 68 -21.42 0.88 4.41
CA LYS A 68 -22.04 1.45 3.19
C LYS A 68 -21.06 1.54 2.01
N TYR A 69 -19.79 1.88 2.29
CA TYR A 69 -18.75 2.02 1.27
C TYR A 69 -17.71 0.89 1.33
N LEU A 70 -18.05 -0.24 1.94
CA LEU A 70 -17.12 -1.37 2.12
C LEU A 70 -16.46 -1.78 0.81
N TYR A 71 -17.26 -2.01 -0.24
CA TYR A 71 -16.73 -2.43 -1.55
C TYR A 71 -15.83 -1.39 -2.19
N VAL A 72 -16.24 -0.12 -2.13
CA VAL A 72 -15.43 0.99 -2.68
C VAL A 72 -14.11 1.10 -1.91
N ASN A 73 -14.17 1.02 -0.58
CA ASN A 73 -12.99 1.03 0.26
C ASN A 73 -12.05 -0.14 -0.04
N MET A 74 -12.58 -1.35 -0.25
CA MET A 74 -11.78 -2.53 -0.61
C MET A 74 -11.10 -2.36 -1.98
N ILE A 75 -11.80 -1.81 -2.97
CA ILE A 75 -11.23 -1.55 -4.29
C ILE A 75 -10.14 -0.47 -4.20
N VAL A 76 -10.41 0.61 -3.49
CA VAL A 76 -9.45 1.70 -3.30
C VAL A 76 -8.20 1.19 -2.57
N GLU A 77 -8.37 0.42 -1.50
CA GLU A 77 -7.26 -0.19 -0.76
C GLU A 77 -6.44 -1.13 -1.64
N MET A 78 -7.08 -1.93 -2.47
CA MET A 78 -6.40 -2.79 -3.42
C MET A 78 -5.58 -1.98 -4.43
N LEU A 79 -6.17 -0.94 -5.02
CA LEU A 79 -5.50 -0.09 -6.01
C LEU A 79 -4.31 0.66 -5.42
N LEU A 80 -4.45 1.26 -4.23
CA LEU A 80 -3.35 1.96 -3.58
C LEU A 80 -2.22 1.01 -3.18
N THR A 81 -2.55 -0.20 -2.75
CA THR A 81 -1.56 -1.25 -2.44
C THR A 81 -0.78 -1.65 -3.68
N TRP A 82 -1.48 -1.86 -4.80
CA TRP A 82 -0.84 -2.16 -6.09
C TRP A 82 0.06 -1.02 -6.56
N GLY A 83 -0.42 0.24 -6.48
CA GLY A 83 0.39 1.40 -6.82
C GLY A 83 1.66 1.48 -5.99
N MET A 84 1.56 1.22 -4.68
CA MET A 84 2.73 1.22 -3.79
C MET A 84 3.70 0.09 -4.11
N ILE A 85 3.21 -1.14 -4.29
CA ILE A 85 4.06 -2.27 -4.63
C ILE A 85 4.76 -2.03 -5.95
N PHE A 86 4.03 -1.53 -6.94
CA PHE A 86 4.61 -1.19 -8.25
C PHE A 86 5.72 -0.14 -8.12
N ALA A 87 5.48 0.95 -7.39
CA ALA A 87 6.51 1.95 -7.14
C ALA A 87 7.73 1.37 -6.41
N GLN A 88 7.52 0.49 -5.43
CA GLN A 88 8.60 -0.12 -4.64
C GLN A 88 9.47 -1.08 -5.46
N ILE A 89 8.88 -1.82 -6.38
CA ILE A 89 9.62 -2.72 -7.28
C ILE A 89 10.71 -1.97 -8.05
N PHE A 90 10.40 -0.75 -8.48
CA PHE A 90 11.36 0.06 -9.27
C PHE A 90 12.26 0.94 -8.39
N LYS A 91 11.75 1.44 -7.27
CA LYS A 91 12.49 2.36 -6.40
C LYS A 91 13.51 1.66 -5.50
N PHE A 92 13.18 0.47 -5.03
CA PHE A 92 14.03 -0.31 -4.13
C PHE A 92 14.34 -1.70 -4.70
N PRO A 93 15.12 -1.78 -5.78
CA PRO A 93 15.44 -3.06 -6.42
C PRO A 93 16.11 -4.05 -5.47
N TRP A 94 16.81 -3.58 -4.42
CA TRP A 94 17.43 -4.42 -3.39
C TRP A 94 16.40 -5.21 -2.58
N CYS A 95 15.18 -4.72 -2.39
CA CYS A 95 14.12 -5.47 -1.70
C CYS A 95 13.78 -6.76 -2.45
N PHE A 96 13.77 -6.71 -3.77
CA PHE A 96 13.47 -7.86 -4.62
C PHE A 96 14.72 -8.65 -5.02
N GLY A 97 15.84 -7.96 -5.26
CA GLY A 97 17.09 -8.60 -5.66
C GLY A 97 17.80 -9.30 -4.51
N ASN A 98 18.14 -8.56 -3.46
CA ASN A 98 19.01 -9.07 -2.41
C ASN A 98 18.27 -9.76 -1.26
N ALA A 99 17.13 -9.23 -0.84
CA ALA A 99 16.41 -9.77 0.31
C ALA A 99 15.55 -11.00 -0.03
N LEU A 100 14.90 -11.00 -1.19
CA LEU A 100 14.01 -12.08 -1.59
C LEU A 100 14.68 -13.10 -2.50
N VAL A 101 15.49 -12.66 -3.45
CA VAL A 101 16.12 -13.53 -4.44
C VAL A 101 17.45 -14.11 -3.93
N ASN A 102 18.29 -13.28 -3.34
CA ASN A 102 19.58 -13.70 -2.75
C ASN A 102 19.48 -14.02 -1.25
N GLY A 103 18.28 -13.87 -0.68
CA GLY A 103 18.03 -14.22 0.71
C GLY A 103 18.07 -15.73 0.95
N MET A 104 17.91 -16.11 2.19
CA MET A 104 18.08 -17.49 2.64
C MET A 104 16.98 -18.44 2.08
N PHE A 105 15.79 -17.94 1.78
CA PHE A 105 14.60 -18.75 1.48
C PHE A 105 14.62 -19.36 0.08
N LEU A 106 14.80 -18.57 -0.97
CA LEU A 106 14.75 -19.07 -2.34
C LEU A 106 15.93 -20.00 -2.67
N PRO A 107 17.17 -19.70 -2.28
CA PRO A 107 18.28 -20.65 -2.43
C PRO A 107 18.10 -21.94 -1.65
N LEU A 108 17.39 -21.90 -0.50
CA LEU A 108 17.09 -23.11 0.28
C LEU A 108 16.07 -24.01 -0.44
N LEU A 109 15.04 -23.41 -1.07
CA LEU A 109 13.94 -24.13 -1.73
C LEU A 109 14.31 -24.59 -3.15
N LEU A 110 15.03 -23.77 -3.91
CA LEU A 110 15.29 -23.95 -5.33
C LEU A 110 16.76 -24.31 -5.66
N GLY A 111 17.60 -24.45 -4.65
CA GLY A 111 19.03 -24.75 -4.77
C GLY A 111 19.92 -23.51 -4.84
N LYS A 112 21.13 -23.63 -4.30
CA LYS A 112 22.15 -22.57 -4.32
C LYS A 112 22.69 -22.34 -5.71
N GLN A 113 22.71 -21.07 -6.12
CA GLN A 113 23.47 -20.66 -7.29
C GLN A 113 24.58 -19.72 -6.89
N SER A 114 25.80 -20.05 -7.27
CA SER A 114 27.01 -19.32 -6.88
C SER A 114 27.24 -18.04 -7.68
N THR A 115 26.49 -17.80 -8.77
CA THR A 115 26.75 -16.71 -9.72
C THR A 115 25.50 -15.92 -10.11
N PHE A 116 24.51 -15.88 -9.23
CA PHE A 116 23.28 -15.16 -9.53
C PHE A 116 23.55 -13.64 -9.56
N GLN A 117 23.73 -13.09 -10.74
CA GLN A 117 23.58 -11.66 -10.96
C GLN A 117 22.10 -11.34 -10.89
N SER A 118 21.71 -10.58 -9.88
CA SER A 118 20.32 -10.24 -9.62
C SER A 118 19.70 -9.54 -10.83
N VAL A 119 18.90 -10.30 -11.58
CA VAL A 119 17.98 -9.70 -12.55
C VAL A 119 16.93 -8.95 -11.76
N THR A 120 17.01 -7.64 -11.74
CA THR A 120 16.00 -6.81 -11.08
C THR A 120 14.89 -6.46 -12.09
N PRO A 121 13.65 -6.15 -11.63
CA PRO A 121 12.61 -5.63 -12.53
C PRO A 121 13.07 -4.43 -13.33
N MET A 122 13.97 -3.62 -12.75
CA MET A 122 14.58 -2.49 -13.40
C MET A 122 15.46 -2.90 -14.60
N THR A 123 16.30 -3.95 -14.45
CA THR A 123 17.13 -4.44 -15.55
C THR A 123 16.29 -5.00 -16.67
N LEU A 124 15.18 -5.69 -16.36
CA LEU A 124 14.24 -6.17 -17.37
C LEU A 124 13.56 -5.02 -18.11
N VAL A 125 13.06 -4.02 -17.41
CA VAL A 125 12.43 -2.85 -18.04
C VAL A 125 13.41 -2.09 -18.92
N ASN A 126 14.65 -1.89 -18.46
CA ASN A 126 15.68 -1.20 -19.25
C ASN A 126 16.08 -1.96 -20.51
N GLN A 127 15.87 -3.28 -20.57
CA GLN A 127 16.07 -4.07 -21.80
C GLN A 127 14.97 -3.83 -22.85
N PHE A 128 13.73 -3.56 -22.41
CA PHE A 128 12.59 -3.37 -23.30
C PHE A 128 12.27 -1.90 -23.60
N VAL A 129 12.60 -1.01 -22.68
CA VAL A 129 12.32 0.42 -22.79
C VAL A 129 13.64 1.17 -22.82
N SER A 130 14.11 1.45 -24.03
CA SER A 130 15.31 2.28 -24.25
C SER A 130 15.01 3.74 -23.88
N GLY A 131 15.27 4.12 -22.63
CA GLY A 131 15.14 5.49 -22.17
C GLY A 131 15.65 5.67 -20.74
N ASP A 132 16.55 6.62 -20.54
CA ASP A 132 17.21 6.88 -19.25
C ASP A 132 16.24 7.24 -18.10
N ASN A 133 14.98 7.56 -18.40
CA ASN A 133 13.98 8.02 -17.45
C ASN A 133 12.79 7.04 -17.25
N ALA A 134 12.76 5.89 -17.93
CA ALA A 134 11.63 4.96 -17.86
C ALA A 134 11.29 4.55 -16.41
N SER A 135 12.31 4.29 -15.62
CA SER A 135 12.16 3.93 -14.21
C SER A 135 11.54 5.04 -13.35
N SER A 136 11.95 6.29 -13.59
CA SER A 136 11.41 7.45 -12.87
C SER A 136 9.92 7.65 -13.16
N TYR A 137 9.51 7.45 -14.42
CA TYR A 137 8.09 7.50 -14.79
C TYR A 137 7.27 6.39 -14.12
N LEU A 138 7.78 5.15 -14.10
CA LEU A 138 7.10 4.02 -13.48
C LEU A 138 6.96 4.20 -11.96
N ILE A 139 8.01 4.67 -11.30
CA ILE A 139 7.96 5.05 -9.88
C ILE A 139 6.91 6.15 -9.65
N GLY A 140 6.95 7.20 -10.49
CA GLY A 140 6.00 8.31 -10.42
C GLY A 140 4.55 7.86 -10.58
N MET A 141 4.27 6.98 -11.54
CA MET A 141 2.93 6.40 -11.73
C MET A 141 2.45 5.64 -10.49
N GLY A 142 3.27 4.74 -9.96
CA GLY A 142 2.93 3.97 -8.77
C GLY A 142 2.71 4.86 -7.54
N CYS A 143 3.57 5.85 -7.32
CA CYS A 143 3.41 6.82 -6.22
C CYS A 143 2.15 7.68 -6.39
N THR A 144 1.79 8.05 -7.61
CA THR A 144 0.58 8.83 -7.89
C THR A 144 -0.68 8.01 -7.58
N VAL A 145 -0.73 6.76 -8.02
CA VAL A 145 -1.85 5.85 -7.73
C VAL A 145 -1.98 5.64 -6.21
N PHE A 146 -0.86 5.43 -5.52
CA PHE A 146 -0.84 5.30 -4.06
C PHE A 146 -1.36 6.56 -3.37
N ALA A 147 -0.83 7.73 -3.69
CA ALA A 147 -1.22 8.99 -3.07
C ALA A 147 -2.69 9.34 -3.35
N ALA A 148 -3.15 9.17 -4.59
CA ALA A 148 -4.54 9.37 -4.96
C ALA A 148 -5.47 8.41 -4.22
N GLY A 149 -5.11 7.13 -4.14
CA GLY A 149 -5.86 6.12 -3.39
C GLY A 149 -5.96 6.47 -1.90
N MET A 150 -4.86 6.93 -1.28
CA MET A 150 -4.84 7.38 0.11
C MET A 150 -5.77 8.58 0.35
N LEU A 151 -5.77 9.55 -0.55
CA LEU A 151 -6.66 10.71 -0.47
C LEU A 151 -8.13 10.30 -0.61
N VAL A 152 -8.45 9.48 -1.61
CA VAL A 152 -9.82 8.97 -1.82
C VAL A 152 -10.29 8.18 -0.59
N PHE A 153 -9.47 7.27 -0.07
CA PHE A 153 -9.77 6.51 1.13
C PHE A 153 -10.02 7.43 2.34
N SER A 154 -9.20 8.46 2.51
CA SER A 154 -9.34 9.46 3.58
C SER A 154 -10.68 10.20 3.49
N VAL A 155 -11.07 10.63 2.29
CA VAL A 155 -12.32 11.36 2.07
C VAL A 155 -13.55 10.46 2.28
N LEU A 156 -13.50 9.21 1.78
CA LEU A 156 -14.59 8.23 1.94
C LEU A 156 -14.85 7.90 3.41
N ASN A 157 -13.82 7.96 4.25
CA ASN A 157 -13.90 7.58 5.66
C ASN A 157 -13.86 8.78 6.62
N LEU A 158 -14.12 9.98 6.13
CA LEU A 158 -14.10 11.20 6.94
C LEU A 158 -15.20 11.17 8.01
N PRO A 159 -14.87 11.29 9.31
CA PRO A 159 -15.82 11.08 10.41
C PRO A 159 -16.98 12.07 10.47
N CYS A 160 -16.86 13.25 9.85
CA CYS A 160 -17.95 14.23 9.81
C CYS A 160 -19.10 13.83 8.87
N LEU A 161 -18.95 12.79 8.07
CA LEU A 161 -20.02 12.24 7.23
C LEU A 161 -20.92 11.29 8.03
N LYS A 162 -21.50 11.78 9.13
CA LYS A 162 -22.21 11.00 10.18
C LYS A 162 -23.25 10.00 9.64
N ASP A 163 -24.04 10.40 8.66
CA ASP A 163 -25.16 9.60 8.14
C ASP A 163 -24.74 8.42 7.26
N LYS A 164 -23.43 8.27 7.01
CA LYS A 164 -22.87 7.28 6.09
C LYS A 164 -22.20 6.12 6.79
N PHE A 165 -21.96 6.22 8.10
CA PHE A 165 -21.22 5.21 8.85
C PHE A 165 -22.18 4.25 9.56
N HIS A 166 -22.21 3.03 9.07
CA HIS A 166 -22.83 1.90 9.74
C HIS A 166 -21.77 0.82 9.93
N PHE A 167 -21.72 0.21 11.11
CA PHE A 167 -20.88 -0.97 11.30
C PHE A 167 -21.34 -2.09 10.36
N ILE A 168 -20.38 -2.86 9.87
CA ILE A 168 -20.67 -4.07 9.12
C ILE A 168 -21.50 -4.98 10.03
N ASN A 169 -22.70 -5.31 9.58
CA ASN A 169 -23.41 -6.43 10.15
C ASN A 169 -22.64 -7.71 9.76
N MET A 170 -22.27 -8.53 10.72
CA MET A 170 -21.51 -9.77 10.47
C MET A 170 -22.23 -10.75 9.54
N GLU A 171 -23.53 -10.55 9.32
CA GLU A 171 -24.33 -11.29 8.35
C GLU A 171 -24.12 -10.83 6.89
N GLU A 172 -23.64 -9.60 6.67
CA GLU A 172 -23.35 -9.09 5.34
C GLU A 172 -21.97 -9.58 4.89
N LYS A 173 -21.95 -10.59 4.04
CA LYS A 173 -20.71 -11.08 3.45
C LYS A 173 -20.23 -10.14 2.34
N PRO A 174 -18.96 -9.76 2.32
CA PRO A 174 -18.40 -9.03 1.20
C PRO A 174 -18.51 -9.85 -0.08
N ALA A 175 -18.60 -9.20 -1.24
CA ALA A 175 -18.74 -9.89 -2.52
C ALA A 175 -17.60 -10.90 -2.72
N THR A 176 -17.94 -12.15 -2.92
CA THR A 176 -16.99 -13.26 -3.04
C THR A 176 -15.97 -13.00 -4.15
N TRP A 177 -16.40 -12.42 -5.28
CA TRP A 177 -15.51 -12.10 -6.39
C TRP A 177 -14.39 -11.11 -6.02
N LEU A 178 -14.69 -10.12 -5.17
CA LEU A 178 -13.72 -9.12 -4.73
C LEU A 178 -12.68 -9.74 -3.78
N MET A 179 -13.13 -10.63 -2.90
CA MET A 179 -12.22 -11.40 -2.04
C MET A 179 -11.30 -12.32 -2.86
N VAL A 180 -11.86 -13.00 -3.86
CA VAL A 180 -11.09 -13.84 -4.78
C VAL A 180 -10.09 -13.02 -5.57
N LEU A 181 -10.50 -11.86 -6.09
CA LEU A 181 -9.60 -10.96 -6.80
C LEU A 181 -8.45 -10.49 -5.92
N ARG A 182 -8.73 -10.15 -4.66
CA ARG A 182 -7.72 -9.75 -3.69
C ARG A 182 -6.75 -10.88 -3.37
N MET A 183 -7.24 -12.10 -3.19
CA MET A 183 -6.39 -13.29 -2.99
C MET A 183 -5.50 -13.57 -4.20
N ILE A 184 -6.07 -13.56 -5.41
CA ILE A 184 -5.32 -13.75 -6.66
C ILE A 184 -4.24 -12.67 -6.78
N SER A 185 -4.57 -11.41 -6.50
CA SER A 185 -3.60 -10.32 -6.56
C SER A 185 -2.44 -10.53 -5.59
N GLY A 186 -2.72 -10.95 -4.37
CA GLY A 186 -1.69 -11.27 -3.37
C GLY A 186 -0.77 -12.41 -3.83
N ILE A 187 -1.34 -13.47 -4.40
CA ILE A 187 -0.58 -14.60 -4.95
C ILE A 187 0.30 -14.14 -6.12
N VAL A 188 -0.24 -13.37 -7.07
CA VAL A 188 0.52 -12.84 -8.22
C VAL A 188 1.71 -12.02 -7.73
N ILE A 189 1.51 -11.12 -6.77
CA ILE A 189 2.59 -10.31 -6.20
C ILE A 189 3.65 -11.18 -5.54
N ALA A 190 3.25 -12.19 -4.76
CA ALA A 190 4.17 -13.11 -4.11
C ALA A 190 4.96 -13.98 -5.11
N MET A 191 4.39 -14.26 -6.27
CA MET A 191 5.05 -15.04 -7.32
C MET A 191 6.09 -14.23 -8.12
N ILE A 192 6.04 -12.90 -8.11
CA ILE A 192 6.99 -12.05 -8.85
C ILE A 192 8.45 -12.36 -8.48
N PRO A 193 8.88 -12.38 -7.19
CA PRO A 193 10.25 -12.70 -6.82
C PRO A 193 10.67 -14.11 -7.25
N ILE A 194 9.75 -15.07 -7.16
CA ILE A 194 10.01 -16.47 -7.55
C ILE A 194 10.23 -16.56 -9.06
N ALA A 195 9.36 -15.90 -9.85
CA ALA A 195 9.51 -15.85 -11.31
C ALA A 195 10.83 -15.19 -11.72
N MET A 196 11.21 -14.11 -11.07
CA MET A 196 12.48 -13.41 -11.31
C MET A 196 13.69 -14.28 -10.98
N TYR A 197 13.62 -15.03 -9.88
CA TYR A 197 14.67 -15.99 -9.53
C TYR A 197 14.83 -17.07 -10.62
N VAL A 198 13.72 -17.66 -11.07
CA VAL A 198 13.74 -18.71 -12.12
C VAL A 198 14.25 -18.17 -13.45
N ILE A 199 13.87 -16.94 -13.83
CA ILE A 199 14.36 -16.28 -15.06
C ILE A 199 15.87 -16.02 -14.96
N GLY A 200 16.32 -15.48 -13.84
CA GLY A 200 17.74 -15.21 -13.61
C GLY A 200 18.60 -16.46 -13.65
N VAL A 201 18.09 -17.60 -13.12
CA VAL A 201 18.74 -18.90 -13.19
C VAL A 201 18.92 -19.40 -14.63
N LYS A 202 17.94 -19.15 -15.50
CA LYS A 202 18.03 -19.58 -16.92
C LYS A 202 18.86 -18.65 -17.80
N ALA A 203 19.09 -17.44 -17.35
CA ALA A 203 19.89 -16.44 -18.08
C ALA A 203 21.37 -16.44 -17.71
N ALA A 204 21.77 -17.17 -16.66
CA ALA A 204 23.14 -17.40 -16.25
C ALA A 204 23.68 -18.72 -16.78
#